data_a9f1deaf8819b9be35f9e9b51c08a1f7
#
_entry.id   a9f1deaf8819b9be35f9e9b51c08a1f7
#
_cell.length_a   1.000
_cell.length_b   1.000
_cell.length_c   1.000
_cell.angle_alpha   90.00
_cell.angle_beta   90.00
_cell.angle_gamma   90.00
#
_symmetry.space_group_name_H-M   'P 1'
#
loop_
_entity.id
_entity.type
_entity.pdbx_description
1 polymer ?
#
loop_
_entity_poly.entity_id
_entity_poly.type
_entity_poly.pdbx_seq_one_letter_code
_entity_poly.pdbx_strand_id
1 'polypeptide(L)'
;MMTVTSPGIANLEEVVASLPPEEKALFERIYRVSTATGELLPPARMRPWITRQFGSVDTVTRQKVVKVTNMVTFEGALFNWLRASRPIEPKEEKGIGPLESSDSDQFADVRDGTPEDTFGRIAGRYCVTASNVAKCDGLHGLVIFNDFNPLHFSREQVIDYLDVAWKWAEMARAGYPEAKYFFLTWNCLWRSGASVNHGHAQVLLTMGRHYARIDGLRQAALGYQQSYGANYFSDLFQAHRAVGCAMTRNGVSILAHLTPFKDNEVMLMADELGLSF
;
A
#
# COMPACT_ATOMS: atom_id res chain seq x y z
N MET A 1 -24.19 28.50 14.41
CA MET A 1 -23.94 27.85 13.14
C MET A 1 -22.70 26.99 13.32
N MET A 2 -22.84 25.67 13.42
CA MET A 2 -21.67 24.78 13.39
C MET A 2 -21.14 24.82 11.96
N THR A 3 -19.94 25.31 11.78
CA THR A 3 -19.19 25.16 10.52
C THR A 3 -18.95 23.66 10.35
N VAL A 4 -19.62 23.06 9.37
CA VAL A 4 -19.33 21.69 8.94
C VAL A 4 -17.92 21.74 8.37
N THR A 5 -16.94 21.44 9.20
CA THR A 5 -15.57 21.18 8.74
C THR A 5 -15.60 19.93 7.86
N SER A 6 -15.03 20.02 6.65
CA SER A 6 -14.91 18.88 5.75
C SER A 6 -14.34 17.68 6.51
N PRO A 7 -14.87 16.45 6.29
CA PRO A 7 -14.33 15.24 6.90
C PRO A 7 -12.84 15.12 6.63
N GLY A 8 -12.06 14.85 7.67
CA GLY A 8 -10.62 14.68 7.55
C GLY A 8 -10.05 13.98 8.77
N ILE A 9 -8.85 13.44 8.64
CA ILE A 9 -8.20 12.68 9.71
C ILE A 9 -8.01 13.52 10.99
N ALA A 10 -7.83 14.82 10.87
CA ALA A 10 -7.63 15.73 12.00
C ALA A 10 -8.88 15.88 12.89
N ASN A 11 -10.06 15.63 12.38
CA ASN A 11 -11.34 15.70 13.11
C ASN A 11 -12.09 14.35 13.10
N LEU A 12 -11.36 13.25 12.89
CA LEU A 12 -11.95 11.91 12.78
C LEU A 12 -12.76 11.52 14.03
N GLU A 13 -12.30 11.89 15.23
CA GLU A 13 -12.99 11.59 16.49
C GLU A 13 -14.35 12.27 16.54
N GLU A 14 -14.43 13.54 16.12
CA GLU A 14 -15.66 14.31 16.03
C GLU A 14 -16.60 13.77 14.93
N VAL A 15 -16.02 13.38 13.78
CA VAL A 15 -16.76 12.73 12.69
C VAL A 15 -17.40 11.44 13.17
N VAL A 16 -16.65 10.56 13.84
CA VAL A 16 -17.14 9.29 14.38
C VAL A 16 -18.22 9.55 15.45
N ALA A 17 -18.04 10.56 16.31
CA ALA A 17 -19.02 10.92 17.33
C ALA A 17 -20.37 11.38 16.73
N SER A 18 -20.36 11.95 15.53
CA SER A 18 -21.54 12.46 14.81
C SER A 18 -22.22 11.43 13.91
N LEU A 19 -21.66 10.23 13.75
CA LEU A 19 -22.24 9.17 12.92
C LEU A 19 -23.60 8.70 13.48
N PRO A 20 -24.51 8.23 12.61
CA PRO A 20 -25.69 7.49 13.02
C PRO A 20 -25.30 6.30 13.93
N PRO A 21 -26.14 5.93 14.91
CA PRO A 21 -25.80 4.91 15.92
C PRO A 21 -25.32 3.57 15.30
N GLU A 22 -25.96 3.13 14.22
CA GLU A 22 -25.60 1.87 13.55
C GLU A 22 -24.22 1.95 12.87
N GLU A 23 -23.94 3.04 12.13
CA GLU A 23 -22.66 3.26 11.48
C GLU A 23 -21.52 3.45 12.49
N LYS A 24 -21.81 4.16 13.59
CA LYS A 24 -20.89 4.31 14.70
C LYS A 24 -20.56 2.97 15.34
N ALA A 25 -21.57 2.17 15.66
CA ALA A 25 -21.40 0.84 16.26
C ALA A 25 -20.56 -0.08 15.34
N LEU A 26 -20.80 -0.05 14.02
CA LEU A 26 -20.02 -0.79 13.05
C LEU A 26 -18.57 -0.30 13.00
N PHE A 27 -18.35 1.02 12.94
CA PHE A 27 -17.01 1.61 12.95
C PHE A 27 -16.22 1.20 14.20
N GLU A 28 -16.85 1.29 15.39
CA GLU A 28 -16.22 0.98 16.68
C GLU A 28 -15.92 -0.51 16.90
N ARG A 29 -16.51 -1.43 16.11
CA ARG A 29 -16.10 -2.85 16.08
C ARG A 29 -14.67 -3.02 15.52
N ILE A 30 -14.31 -2.16 14.57
CA ILE A 30 -13.03 -2.26 13.85
C ILE A 30 -12.02 -1.25 14.37
N TYR A 31 -12.45 -0.01 14.63
CA TYR A 31 -11.53 1.07 14.94
C TYR A 31 -11.79 1.72 16.30
N ARG A 32 -10.68 2.00 16.99
CA ARG A 32 -10.66 2.94 18.10
C ARG A 32 -9.90 4.20 17.68
N VAL A 33 -10.56 5.35 17.86
CA VAL A 33 -9.95 6.67 17.62
C VAL A 33 -9.80 7.37 18.96
N SER A 34 -8.66 8.01 19.17
CA SER A 34 -8.43 8.89 20.32
C SER A 34 -7.57 10.08 19.92
N THR A 35 -7.80 11.20 20.57
CA THR A 35 -7.08 12.44 20.34
C THR A 35 -6.27 12.81 21.58
N ALA A 36 -5.03 13.25 21.36
CA ALA A 36 -4.18 13.81 22.39
C ALA A 36 -3.66 15.19 21.98
N THR A 37 -3.40 16.05 22.94
CA THR A 37 -2.75 17.34 22.71
C THR A 37 -1.30 17.27 23.19
N GLY A 38 -0.34 17.45 22.27
CA GLY A 38 1.05 17.67 22.61
C GLY A 38 1.31 19.14 22.86
N GLU A 39 2.00 19.48 23.94
CA GLU A 39 2.33 20.86 24.28
C GLU A 39 3.84 21.02 24.44
N LEU A 40 4.37 22.19 24.03
CA LEU A 40 5.78 22.51 24.19
C LEU A 40 5.98 24.03 24.32
N LEU A 41 7.09 24.41 24.91
CA LEU A 41 7.49 25.82 25.06
C LEU A 41 8.79 26.07 24.29
N PRO A 42 8.73 26.68 23.09
CA PRO A 42 9.94 26.94 22.33
C PRO A 42 10.72 28.11 22.92
N PRO A 43 12.06 28.00 23.06
CA PRO A 43 12.88 29.12 23.48
C PRO A 43 12.82 30.26 22.45
N ALA A 44 13.04 31.49 22.90
CA ALA A 44 12.93 32.70 22.05
C ALA A 44 13.75 32.58 20.75
N ARG A 45 14.94 31.99 20.83
CA ARG A 45 15.83 31.78 19.66
C ARG A 45 15.21 30.92 18.55
N MET A 46 14.32 29.96 18.89
CA MET A 46 13.68 29.09 17.92
C MET A 46 12.46 29.70 17.23
N ARG A 47 11.85 30.70 17.82
CA ARG A 47 10.58 31.27 17.31
C ARG A 47 10.64 31.73 15.86
N PRO A 48 11.70 32.44 15.38
CA PRO A 48 11.77 32.84 13.98
C PRO A 48 11.86 31.64 13.01
N TRP A 49 12.58 30.58 13.40
CA TRP A 49 12.66 29.37 12.61
C TRP A 49 11.32 28.64 12.56
N ILE A 50 10.63 28.50 13.71
CA ILE A 50 9.31 27.89 13.80
C ILE A 50 8.31 28.64 12.90
N THR A 51 8.26 29.97 12.99
CA THR A 51 7.34 30.77 12.19
C THR A 51 7.59 30.58 10.69
N ARG A 52 8.86 30.56 10.28
CA ARG A 52 9.23 30.35 8.88
C ARG A 52 8.85 28.92 8.39
N GLN A 53 9.03 27.91 9.22
CA GLN A 53 8.82 26.50 8.86
C GLN A 53 7.36 26.05 8.97
N PHE A 54 6.63 26.54 10.00
CA PHE A 54 5.30 26.06 10.36
C PHE A 54 4.21 27.14 10.34
N GLY A 55 4.54 28.35 9.93
CA GLY A 55 3.63 29.49 9.81
C GLY A 55 3.45 30.29 11.09
N SER A 56 3.30 29.65 12.26
CA SER A 56 3.21 30.35 13.54
C SER A 56 3.78 29.53 14.69
N VAL A 57 4.18 30.23 15.77
CA VAL A 57 4.65 29.59 17.02
C VAL A 57 3.48 28.87 17.70
N ASP A 58 2.30 29.44 17.69
CA ASP A 58 1.12 28.88 18.37
C ASP A 58 0.73 27.53 17.80
N THR A 59 0.85 27.35 16.48
CA THR A 59 0.58 26.07 15.79
C THR A 59 1.47 24.95 16.31
N VAL A 60 2.74 25.25 16.68
CA VAL A 60 3.69 24.26 17.19
C VAL A 60 3.54 24.08 18.69
N THR A 61 3.19 25.14 19.42
CA THR A 61 3.08 25.12 20.89
C THR A 61 2.00 24.15 21.36
N ARG A 62 0.95 23.98 20.58
CA ARG A 62 -0.16 23.09 20.89
C ARG A 62 -0.57 22.28 19.67
N GLN A 63 -0.32 20.99 19.70
CA GLN A 63 -0.47 20.09 18.55
C GLN A 63 -1.51 19.02 18.82
N LYS A 64 -2.50 18.90 17.95
CA LYS A 64 -3.46 17.80 17.97
C LYS A 64 -2.86 16.57 17.30
N VAL A 65 -2.88 15.45 18.02
CA VAL A 65 -2.42 14.13 17.52
C VAL A 65 -3.61 13.19 17.55
N VAL A 66 -3.96 12.62 16.41
CA VAL A 66 -5.04 11.63 16.29
C VAL A 66 -4.40 10.25 16.20
N LYS A 67 -4.77 9.35 17.10
CA LYS A 67 -4.39 7.94 17.10
C LYS A 67 -5.56 7.11 16.62
N VAL A 68 -5.33 6.30 15.59
CA VAL A 68 -6.28 5.30 15.10
C VAL A 68 -5.69 3.92 15.32
N THR A 69 -6.47 3.02 15.88
CA THR A 69 -6.08 1.62 16.09
C THR A 69 -7.14 0.72 15.52
N ASN A 70 -6.75 -0.20 14.61
CA ASN A 70 -7.60 -1.29 14.17
C ASN A 70 -7.59 -2.37 15.26
N MET A 71 -8.74 -2.61 15.88
CA MET A 71 -8.90 -3.55 16.99
C MET A 71 -8.94 -5.02 16.56
N VAL A 72 -9.05 -5.26 15.25
CA VAL A 72 -9.11 -6.60 14.65
C VAL A 72 -7.72 -7.08 14.23
N THR A 73 -6.95 -6.19 13.57
CA THR A 73 -5.60 -6.50 13.07
C THR A 73 -4.48 -6.01 13.97
N PHE A 74 -4.80 -5.17 14.96
CA PHE A 74 -3.85 -4.48 15.86
C PHE A 74 -2.87 -3.54 15.14
N GLU A 75 -3.19 -3.14 13.93
CA GLU A 75 -2.48 -2.09 13.21
C GLU A 75 -2.87 -0.72 13.77
N GLY A 76 -1.93 0.22 13.78
CA GLY A 76 -2.19 1.55 14.32
C GLY A 76 -1.43 2.64 13.56
N ALA A 77 -2.03 3.84 13.55
CA ALA A 77 -1.43 5.04 12.97
C ALA A 77 -1.56 6.24 13.90
N LEU A 78 -0.59 7.12 13.84
CA LEU A 78 -0.54 8.40 14.54
C LEU A 78 -0.49 9.53 13.50
N PHE A 79 -1.51 10.36 13.52
CA PHE A 79 -1.61 11.50 12.60
C PHE A 79 -1.34 12.80 13.34
N ASN A 80 -0.36 13.54 12.86
CA ASN A 80 -0.05 14.89 13.28
C ASN A 80 0.25 15.72 12.04
N TRP A 81 -0.56 16.73 11.78
CA TRP A 81 -0.41 17.61 10.63
C TRP A 81 1.00 18.23 10.50
N LEU A 82 1.59 18.63 11.62
CA LEU A 82 2.92 19.24 11.62
C LEU A 82 4.04 18.28 11.21
N ARG A 83 3.85 16.97 11.43
CA ARG A 83 4.84 15.99 10.96
C ARG A 83 4.91 15.90 9.45
N ALA A 84 3.83 16.16 8.75
CA ALA A 84 3.81 16.23 7.28
C ALA A 84 4.60 17.43 6.75
N SER A 85 4.67 18.51 7.55
CA SER A 85 5.38 19.76 7.21
C SER A 85 6.80 19.84 7.79
N ARG A 86 7.28 18.77 8.46
CA ARG A 86 8.63 18.78 9.06
C ARG A 86 9.70 18.92 7.98
N PRO A 87 10.79 19.66 8.26
CA PRO A 87 11.92 19.69 7.36
C PRO A 87 12.51 18.28 7.24
N ILE A 88 12.66 17.83 6.03
CA ILE A 88 13.39 16.62 5.69
C ILE A 88 14.73 17.12 5.17
N GLU A 89 15.82 16.89 5.92
CA GLU A 89 17.15 17.12 5.36
C GLU A 89 17.25 16.27 4.09
N PRO A 90 17.58 16.88 2.95
CA PRO A 90 17.82 16.09 1.75
C PRO A 90 19.01 15.18 2.09
N LYS A 91 18.77 13.91 2.36
CA LYS A 91 19.80 12.92 2.10
C LYS A 91 20.20 13.19 0.68
N GLU A 92 21.53 13.36 0.43
CA GLU A 92 22.04 13.59 -0.91
C GLU A 92 21.16 12.79 -1.87
N GLU A 93 20.35 13.52 -2.63
CA GLU A 93 19.63 12.91 -3.71
C GLU A 93 20.76 12.41 -4.61
N LYS A 94 21.04 11.12 -4.52
CA LYS A 94 21.53 10.43 -5.70
C LYS A 94 20.42 10.72 -6.69
N GLY A 95 20.64 11.79 -7.47
CA GLY A 95 19.63 12.34 -8.35
C GLY A 95 18.99 11.17 -9.06
N ILE A 96 17.70 11.17 -9.17
CA ILE A 96 17.06 10.43 -10.23
C ILE A 96 17.64 11.10 -11.46
N GLY A 97 18.82 10.62 -11.92
CA GLY A 97 19.37 10.97 -13.22
C GLY A 97 18.26 10.69 -14.25
N PRO A 98 18.36 11.18 -15.46
CA PRO A 98 17.38 10.84 -16.47
C PRO A 98 17.10 9.34 -16.37
N LEU A 99 15.79 8.97 -16.23
CA LEU A 99 15.36 7.58 -16.17
C LEU A 99 15.53 6.98 -17.57
N GLU A 100 16.80 6.77 -17.94
CA GLU A 100 17.22 6.25 -19.21
C GLU A 100 18.01 4.95 -18.97
N SER A 101 17.83 4.01 -19.87
CA SER A 101 18.61 2.77 -19.87
C SER A 101 20.09 3.09 -20.05
N SER A 102 20.96 2.36 -19.39
CA SER A 102 22.41 2.45 -19.52
C SER A 102 22.96 1.15 -20.10
N ASP A 103 24.19 1.18 -20.59
CA ASP A 103 24.88 -0.03 -21.09
C ASP A 103 25.03 -1.14 -20.03
N SER A 104 24.84 -0.82 -18.75
CA SER A 104 24.83 -1.78 -17.65
C SER A 104 23.44 -2.30 -17.27
N ASP A 105 22.40 -1.90 -18.00
CA ASP A 105 21.03 -2.34 -17.75
C ASP A 105 20.81 -3.77 -18.25
N GLN A 106 20.86 -4.74 -17.33
CA GLN A 106 20.63 -6.16 -17.64
C GLN A 106 19.22 -6.46 -18.14
N PHE A 107 18.25 -5.56 -17.90
CA PHE A 107 16.88 -5.73 -18.33
C PHE A 107 16.62 -5.15 -19.73
N ALA A 108 17.57 -4.41 -20.30
CA ALA A 108 17.46 -3.90 -21.67
C ALA A 108 17.42 -5.04 -22.71
N ASP A 109 18.21 -6.11 -22.49
CA ASP A 109 18.10 -7.36 -23.24
C ASP A 109 17.77 -8.51 -22.28
N VAL A 110 16.48 -8.77 -22.12
CA VAL A 110 16.01 -9.76 -21.14
C VAL A 110 16.50 -11.16 -21.48
N ARG A 111 16.69 -11.50 -22.76
CA ARG A 111 17.07 -12.85 -23.19
C ARG A 111 18.49 -13.18 -22.82
N ASP A 112 19.41 -12.26 -23.04
CA ASP A 112 20.84 -12.46 -22.77
C ASP A 112 21.23 -11.94 -21.38
N GLY A 113 20.51 -10.94 -20.85
CA GLY A 113 20.82 -10.27 -19.58
C GLY A 113 20.21 -10.93 -18.34
N THR A 114 19.25 -11.88 -18.48
CA THR A 114 18.56 -12.47 -17.32
C THR A 114 18.35 -13.97 -17.49
N PRO A 115 18.32 -14.75 -16.39
CA PRO A 115 17.97 -16.18 -16.45
C PRO A 115 16.47 -16.37 -16.71
N GLU A 116 16.10 -17.52 -17.25
CA GLU A 116 14.69 -17.96 -17.35
C GLU A 116 14.33 -18.96 -16.26
N ASP A 117 13.04 -19.11 -16.01
CA ASP A 117 12.55 -20.17 -15.15
C ASP A 117 12.66 -21.53 -15.86
N THR A 118 12.68 -22.63 -15.11
CA THR A 118 12.80 -23.99 -15.65
C THR A 118 11.66 -24.39 -16.60
N PHE A 119 10.56 -23.68 -16.54
CA PHE A 119 9.40 -23.81 -17.44
C PHE A 119 9.41 -22.77 -18.57
N GLY A 120 10.50 -22.01 -18.74
CA GLY A 120 10.71 -21.05 -19.80
C GLY A 120 10.21 -19.64 -19.44
N ARG A 121 10.12 -18.78 -20.46
CA ARG A 121 9.65 -17.40 -20.38
C ARG A 121 8.25 -17.25 -20.94
N ILE A 122 7.53 -16.30 -20.39
CA ILE A 122 6.22 -15.87 -20.90
C ILE A 122 6.38 -14.45 -21.42
N ALA A 123 6.03 -14.24 -22.67
CA ALA A 123 6.05 -12.92 -23.30
C ALA A 123 4.63 -12.39 -23.42
N GLY A 124 4.42 -11.17 -22.96
CA GLY A 124 3.26 -10.33 -23.26
C GLY A 124 3.55 -9.40 -24.43
N ARG A 125 2.67 -8.46 -24.63
CA ARG A 125 2.84 -7.38 -25.61
C ARG A 125 3.82 -6.32 -25.11
N TYR A 126 3.82 -6.05 -23.79
CA TYR A 126 4.54 -4.95 -23.15
C TYR A 126 5.53 -5.41 -22.08
N CYS A 127 5.67 -6.72 -21.87
CA CYS A 127 6.57 -7.27 -20.87
C CYS A 127 6.99 -8.70 -21.20
N VAL A 128 8.00 -9.18 -20.48
CA VAL A 128 8.45 -10.58 -20.56
C VAL A 128 8.90 -11.05 -19.19
N THR A 129 8.74 -12.36 -18.88
CA THR A 129 9.19 -12.89 -17.59
C THR A 129 10.66 -13.27 -17.60
N ALA A 130 11.25 -13.22 -16.41
CA ALA A 130 12.57 -13.75 -16.11
C ALA A 130 12.54 -14.41 -14.73
N SER A 131 13.50 -15.32 -14.47
CA SER A 131 13.70 -15.85 -13.13
C SER A 131 14.50 -14.86 -12.28
N ASN A 132 14.11 -14.63 -11.02
CA ASN A 132 14.94 -13.79 -10.17
C ASN A 132 16.22 -14.55 -9.76
N VAL A 133 17.39 -13.94 -9.97
CA VAL A 133 18.70 -14.52 -9.62
C VAL A 133 18.82 -14.74 -8.12
N ALA A 134 18.42 -13.73 -7.33
CA ALA A 134 18.43 -13.77 -5.88
C ALA A 134 17.02 -14.08 -5.35
N LYS A 135 16.66 -15.35 -5.43
CA LYS A 135 15.33 -15.80 -5.00
C LYS A 135 15.11 -15.61 -3.50
N CYS A 136 13.98 -15.02 -3.13
CA CYS A 136 13.53 -14.93 -1.73
C CYS A 136 12.51 -16.04 -1.38
N ASP A 137 12.01 -16.77 -2.39
CA ASP A 137 11.17 -17.96 -2.24
C ASP A 137 11.51 -18.95 -3.36
N GLY A 138 11.06 -20.20 -3.25
CA GLY A 138 11.34 -21.27 -4.22
C GLY A 138 10.90 -20.93 -5.63
N LEU A 139 9.72 -20.33 -5.78
CA LEU A 139 9.19 -19.80 -7.04
C LEU A 139 9.16 -18.27 -6.97
N HIS A 140 10.15 -17.64 -7.58
CA HIS A 140 10.31 -16.19 -7.60
C HIS A 140 10.79 -15.75 -8.99
N GLY A 141 9.91 -15.09 -9.70
CA GLY A 141 10.14 -14.54 -11.04
C GLY A 141 10.04 -13.02 -11.07
N LEU A 142 10.32 -12.48 -12.24
CA LEU A 142 10.19 -11.07 -12.58
C LEU A 142 9.26 -10.94 -13.79
N VAL A 143 8.50 -9.86 -13.84
CA VAL A 143 7.82 -9.36 -15.04
C VAL A 143 8.55 -8.09 -15.41
N ILE A 144 9.40 -8.13 -16.42
CA ILE A 144 10.24 -7.02 -16.88
C ILE A 144 9.48 -6.28 -17.98
N PHE A 145 9.33 -4.98 -17.83
CA PHE A 145 8.58 -4.14 -18.75
C PHE A 145 9.45 -3.76 -19.95
N ASN A 146 8.84 -3.60 -21.12
CA ASN A 146 9.54 -3.11 -22.29
C ASN A 146 9.93 -1.63 -22.17
N ASP A 147 9.20 -0.87 -21.32
CA ASP A 147 9.54 0.51 -20.99
C ASP A 147 10.46 0.53 -19.77
N PHE A 148 11.60 1.22 -19.93
CA PHE A 148 12.57 1.39 -18.86
C PHE A 148 11.97 2.13 -17.65
N ASN A 149 11.16 3.16 -17.91
CA ASN A 149 10.63 4.01 -16.85
C ASN A 149 9.39 3.38 -16.17
N PRO A 150 9.49 2.90 -14.91
CA PRO A 150 8.38 2.26 -14.21
C PRO A 150 7.20 3.18 -13.91
N LEU A 151 7.35 4.49 -14.14
CA LEU A 151 6.29 5.47 -13.95
C LEU A 151 5.49 5.75 -15.23
N HIS A 152 5.97 5.25 -16.38
CA HIS A 152 5.27 5.33 -17.66
C HIS A 152 4.47 4.04 -17.88
N PHE A 153 3.18 4.10 -17.69
CA PHE A 153 2.29 2.98 -17.95
C PHE A 153 0.90 3.46 -18.37
N SER A 154 0.27 2.66 -19.22
CA SER A 154 -1.13 2.80 -19.60
C SER A 154 -1.95 1.69 -18.93
N ARG A 155 -3.27 1.81 -19.03
CA ARG A 155 -4.19 0.76 -18.60
C ARG A 155 -3.91 -0.58 -19.30
N GLU A 156 -3.66 -0.54 -20.59
CA GLU A 156 -3.38 -1.72 -21.42
C GLU A 156 -2.08 -2.41 -21.02
N GLN A 157 -1.05 -1.63 -20.68
CA GLN A 157 0.21 -2.17 -20.17
C GLN A 157 0.02 -2.86 -18.81
N VAL A 158 -0.69 -2.24 -17.88
CA VAL A 158 -0.94 -2.84 -16.56
C VAL A 158 -1.74 -4.14 -16.69
N ILE A 159 -2.74 -4.19 -17.58
CA ILE A 159 -3.49 -5.44 -17.85
C ILE A 159 -2.54 -6.52 -18.37
N ASP A 160 -1.70 -6.21 -19.35
CA ASP A 160 -0.74 -7.17 -19.90
C ASP A 160 0.26 -7.67 -18.85
N TYR A 161 0.74 -6.78 -17.98
CA TYR A 161 1.64 -7.16 -16.88
C TYR A 161 0.97 -8.15 -15.91
N LEU A 162 -0.30 -7.93 -15.57
CA LEU A 162 -1.06 -8.80 -14.69
C LEU A 162 -1.40 -10.14 -15.37
N ASP A 163 -1.77 -10.12 -16.65
CA ASP A 163 -2.04 -11.33 -17.43
C ASP A 163 -0.80 -12.21 -17.56
N VAL A 164 0.36 -11.61 -17.84
CA VAL A 164 1.65 -12.33 -17.92
C VAL A 164 2.05 -12.87 -16.54
N ALA A 165 1.88 -12.09 -15.49
CA ALA A 165 2.15 -12.51 -14.12
C ALA A 165 1.27 -13.71 -13.71
N TRP A 166 0.00 -13.67 -14.09
CA TRP A 166 -0.93 -14.78 -13.82
C TRP A 166 -0.56 -16.05 -14.60
N LYS A 167 -0.27 -15.94 -15.90
CA LYS A 167 0.21 -17.08 -16.70
C LYS A 167 1.50 -17.68 -16.14
N TRP A 168 2.39 -16.85 -15.62
CA TRP A 168 3.58 -17.32 -14.93
C TRP A 168 3.22 -18.16 -13.71
N ALA A 169 2.26 -17.73 -12.91
CA ALA A 169 1.79 -18.48 -11.74
C ALA A 169 1.13 -19.82 -12.13
N GLU A 170 0.33 -19.83 -13.21
CA GLU A 170 -0.28 -21.07 -13.73
C GLU A 170 0.78 -22.08 -14.21
N MET A 171 1.80 -21.63 -14.94
CA MET A 171 2.89 -22.49 -15.40
C MET A 171 3.75 -22.99 -14.24
N ALA A 172 4.07 -22.13 -13.28
CA ALA A 172 4.80 -22.52 -12.07
C ALA A 172 4.02 -23.57 -11.27
N ARG A 173 2.71 -23.39 -11.10
CA ARG A 173 1.82 -24.33 -10.41
C ARG A 173 1.68 -25.66 -11.13
N ALA A 174 1.74 -25.70 -12.45
CA ALA A 174 1.72 -26.96 -13.19
C ALA A 174 2.88 -27.88 -12.81
N GLY A 175 4.05 -27.32 -12.52
CA GLY A 175 5.21 -28.05 -12.02
C GLY A 175 5.21 -28.28 -10.49
N TYR A 176 4.52 -27.44 -9.74
CA TYR A 176 4.47 -27.43 -8.27
C TYR A 176 3.03 -27.27 -7.76
N PRO A 177 2.19 -28.30 -7.81
CA PRO A 177 0.75 -28.22 -7.50
C PRO A 177 0.40 -27.73 -6.09
N GLU A 178 1.30 -27.90 -5.14
CA GLU A 178 1.18 -27.42 -3.76
C GLU A 178 1.44 -25.91 -3.60
N ALA A 179 2.02 -25.25 -4.61
CA ALA A 179 2.21 -23.81 -4.64
C ALA A 179 0.89 -23.12 -5.00
N LYS A 180 0.29 -22.42 -4.02
CA LYS A 180 -1.09 -21.90 -4.14
C LYS A 180 -1.21 -20.41 -3.93
N TYR A 181 -0.24 -19.80 -3.28
CA TYR A 181 -0.39 -18.43 -2.80
C TYR A 181 0.43 -17.51 -3.68
N PHE A 182 -0.26 -16.93 -4.67
CA PHE A 182 0.32 -15.97 -5.59
C PHE A 182 0.49 -14.59 -4.94
N PHE A 183 1.63 -13.97 -5.17
CA PHE A 183 1.92 -12.63 -4.73
C PHE A 183 2.64 -11.86 -5.83
N LEU A 184 2.19 -10.64 -6.07
CA LEU A 184 2.83 -9.71 -6.99
C LEU A 184 3.20 -8.44 -6.23
N THR A 185 4.42 -7.95 -6.43
CA THR A 185 4.84 -6.65 -5.92
C THR A 185 5.52 -5.84 -7.02
N TRP A 186 5.13 -4.60 -7.14
CA TRP A 186 5.71 -3.65 -8.06
C TRP A 186 6.31 -2.47 -7.29
N ASN A 187 7.62 -2.47 -7.15
CA ASN A 187 8.36 -1.42 -6.51
C ASN A 187 8.87 -0.43 -7.56
N CYS A 188 8.33 0.80 -7.54
CA CYS A 188 8.77 1.85 -8.45
C CYS A 188 9.93 2.62 -7.84
N LEU A 189 11.12 2.50 -8.43
CA LEU A 189 12.34 3.20 -8.06
C LEU A 189 12.86 2.86 -6.64
N TRP A 190 14.02 3.38 -6.31
CA TRP A 190 14.74 3.06 -5.07
C TRP A 190 13.98 3.44 -3.78
N ARG A 191 13.15 4.50 -3.80
CA ARG A 191 12.37 4.94 -2.63
C ARG A 191 11.30 3.92 -2.21
N SER A 192 10.82 3.11 -3.14
CA SER A 192 9.91 2.01 -2.85
C SER A 192 10.62 0.68 -2.58
N GLY A 193 11.97 0.64 -2.68
CA GLY A 193 12.77 -0.54 -2.43
C GLY A 193 13.20 -1.30 -3.69
N ALA A 194 13.03 -0.73 -4.89
CA ALA A 194 13.58 -1.30 -6.11
C ALA A 194 15.10 -1.20 -6.11
N SER A 195 15.78 -2.31 -6.41
CA SER A 195 17.24 -2.34 -6.58
C SER A 195 17.67 -1.96 -8.00
N VAL A 196 16.77 -2.05 -8.97
CA VAL A 196 16.97 -1.73 -10.39
C VAL A 196 15.95 -0.68 -10.80
N ASN A 197 16.36 0.33 -11.57
CA ASN A 197 15.47 1.40 -12.01
C ASN A 197 14.57 0.99 -13.18
N HIS A 198 15.02 0.05 -14.02
CA HIS A 198 14.23 -0.47 -15.13
C HIS A 198 12.89 -1.02 -14.61
N GLY A 199 11.80 -0.69 -15.28
CA GLY A 199 10.44 -1.07 -14.89
C GLY A 199 10.26 -2.58 -14.80
N HIS A 200 9.92 -3.06 -13.61
CA HIS A 200 9.64 -4.47 -13.37
C HIS A 200 8.73 -4.68 -12.17
N ALA A 201 8.02 -5.79 -12.18
CA ALA A 201 7.33 -6.33 -11.02
C ALA A 201 7.95 -7.67 -10.62
N GLN A 202 7.81 -8.05 -9.37
CA GLN A 202 8.22 -9.36 -8.85
C GLN A 202 6.98 -10.22 -8.67
N VAL A 203 7.08 -11.50 -9.02
CA VAL A 203 6.04 -12.50 -8.86
C VAL A 203 6.54 -13.65 -8.03
N LEU A 204 5.74 -14.09 -7.08
CA LEU A 204 6.04 -15.19 -6.19
C LEU A 204 4.84 -16.14 -6.11
N LEU A 205 5.14 -17.41 -5.97
CA LEU A 205 4.13 -18.43 -5.70
C LEU A 205 4.64 -19.32 -4.56
N THR A 206 4.03 -19.21 -3.38
CA THR A 206 4.53 -19.89 -2.19
C THR A 206 3.78 -21.16 -1.90
N MET A 207 4.48 -22.11 -1.29
CA MET A 207 3.98 -23.42 -0.88
C MET A 207 3.62 -23.45 0.61
N GLY A 208 2.69 -24.32 0.97
CA GLY A 208 2.33 -24.58 2.36
C GLY A 208 1.45 -23.48 2.97
N ARG A 209 2.02 -22.35 3.32
CA ARG A 209 1.31 -21.21 3.94
C ARG A 209 1.60 -19.92 3.20
N HIS A 210 0.67 -19.00 3.24
CA HIS A 210 0.88 -17.65 2.73
C HIS A 210 1.88 -16.90 3.62
N TYR A 211 2.39 -15.75 3.14
CA TYR A 211 3.24 -14.87 3.96
C TYR A 211 2.52 -14.47 5.25
N ALA A 212 3.28 -14.43 6.34
CA ALA A 212 2.74 -14.28 7.70
C ALA A 212 1.76 -13.10 7.87
N ARG A 213 2.01 -11.97 7.19
CA ARG A 213 1.11 -10.81 7.24
C ARG A 213 -0.27 -11.11 6.63
N ILE A 214 -0.30 -11.81 5.49
CA ILE A 214 -1.55 -12.18 4.81
C ILE A 214 -2.30 -13.26 5.61
N ASP A 215 -1.57 -14.26 6.13
CA ASP A 215 -2.17 -15.27 7.01
C ASP A 215 -2.73 -14.62 8.30
N GLY A 216 -2.00 -13.66 8.89
CA GLY A 216 -2.46 -12.91 10.05
C GLY A 216 -3.75 -12.14 9.76
N LEU A 217 -3.82 -11.43 8.64
CA LEU A 217 -5.03 -10.72 8.21
C LEU A 217 -6.21 -11.69 7.98
N ARG A 218 -5.95 -12.85 7.35
CA ARG A 218 -6.95 -13.90 7.16
C ARG A 218 -7.49 -14.42 8.50
N GLN A 219 -6.61 -14.71 9.45
CA GLN A 219 -7.03 -15.18 10.78
C GLN A 219 -7.84 -14.11 11.53
N ALA A 220 -7.41 -12.85 11.45
CA ALA A 220 -8.15 -11.73 12.03
C ALA A 220 -9.56 -11.59 11.42
N ALA A 221 -9.68 -11.71 10.09
CA ALA A 221 -10.97 -11.69 9.40
C ALA A 221 -11.88 -12.87 9.79
N LEU A 222 -11.33 -14.07 9.95
CA LEU A 222 -12.08 -15.24 10.41
C LEU A 222 -12.55 -15.08 11.86
N GLY A 223 -11.69 -14.55 12.74
CA GLY A 223 -12.07 -14.23 14.14
C GLY A 223 -13.16 -13.18 14.21
N TYR A 224 -13.11 -12.17 13.35
CA TYR A 224 -14.16 -11.17 13.23
C TYR A 224 -15.50 -11.79 12.81
N GLN A 225 -15.48 -12.66 11.80
CA GLN A 225 -16.67 -13.37 11.34
C GLN A 225 -17.28 -14.24 12.46
N GLN A 226 -16.46 -14.93 13.23
CA GLN A 226 -16.92 -15.73 14.38
C GLN A 226 -17.58 -14.86 15.47
N SER A 227 -17.02 -13.67 15.71
CA SER A 227 -17.48 -12.77 16.77
C SER A 227 -18.75 -11.99 16.38
N TYR A 228 -18.88 -11.59 15.12
CA TYR A 228 -19.93 -10.67 14.67
C TYR A 228 -20.87 -11.26 13.61
N GLY A 229 -20.60 -12.46 13.08
CA GLY A 229 -21.38 -13.07 12.00
C GLY A 229 -21.29 -12.32 10.66
N ALA A 230 -20.30 -11.44 10.49
CA ALA A 230 -20.16 -10.53 9.36
C ALA A 230 -18.80 -10.68 8.66
N ASN A 231 -18.74 -10.30 7.40
CA ASN A 231 -17.49 -10.29 6.65
C ASN A 231 -16.65 -9.04 7.02
N TYR A 232 -15.45 -9.26 7.55
CA TYR A 232 -14.53 -8.19 7.96
C TYR A 232 -14.26 -7.16 6.86
N PHE A 233 -14.01 -7.59 5.62
CA PHE A 233 -13.67 -6.67 4.54
C PHE A 233 -14.86 -5.83 4.08
N SER A 234 -16.07 -6.39 4.13
CA SER A 234 -17.30 -5.64 3.87
C SER A 234 -17.53 -4.57 4.94
N ASP A 235 -17.39 -4.93 6.22
CA ASP A 235 -17.54 -4.00 7.33
C ASP A 235 -16.40 -2.97 7.36
N LEU A 236 -15.17 -3.36 6.99
CA LEU A 236 -14.04 -2.46 6.82
C LEU A 236 -14.34 -1.37 5.78
N PHE A 237 -14.90 -1.76 4.63
CA PHE A 237 -15.33 -0.80 3.61
C PHE A 237 -16.40 0.16 4.13
N GLN A 238 -17.44 -0.36 4.80
CA GLN A 238 -18.52 0.47 5.35
C GLN A 238 -18.00 1.43 6.43
N ALA A 239 -17.09 0.98 7.30
CA ALA A 239 -16.48 1.84 8.31
C ALA A 239 -15.70 3.01 7.68
N HIS A 240 -14.92 2.76 6.62
CA HIS A 240 -14.24 3.82 5.88
C HIS A 240 -15.21 4.75 5.15
N ARG A 241 -16.26 4.18 4.55
CA ARG A 241 -17.28 4.97 3.85
C ARG A 241 -18.02 5.90 4.79
N ALA A 242 -18.36 5.46 5.99
CA ALA A 242 -19.06 6.26 6.99
C ALA A 242 -18.28 7.54 7.37
N VAL A 243 -16.94 7.49 7.34
CA VAL A 243 -16.09 8.64 7.64
C VAL A 243 -15.55 9.35 6.39
N GLY A 244 -16.07 9.03 5.20
CA GLY A 244 -15.67 9.68 3.94
C GLY A 244 -14.32 9.22 3.37
N CYS A 245 -13.80 8.08 3.84
CA CYS A 245 -12.50 7.52 3.42
C CYS A 245 -12.63 6.35 2.44
N ALA A 246 -13.81 6.09 1.86
CA ALA A 246 -13.99 5.05 0.85
C ALA A 246 -14.99 5.43 -0.23
N MET A 247 -14.80 4.86 -1.39
CA MET A 247 -15.70 4.96 -2.54
C MET A 247 -15.69 3.67 -3.35
N THR A 248 -16.72 3.47 -4.17
CA THR A 248 -16.76 2.38 -5.15
C THR A 248 -16.67 2.96 -6.56
N ARG A 249 -15.88 2.31 -7.41
CA ARG A 249 -15.78 2.64 -8.83
C ARG A 249 -15.64 1.36 -9.66
N ASN A 250 -16.56 1.14 -10.61
CA ASN A 250 -16.52 0.01 -11.54
C ASN A 250 -16.36 -1.37 -10.86
N GLY A 251 -17.09 -1.63 -9.77
CA GLY A 251 -17.02 -2.91 -9.06
C GLY A 251 -15.76 -3.08 -8.19
N VAL A 252 -15.03 -1.98 -7.94
CA VAL A 252 -13.87 -1.97 -7.06
C VAL A 252 -14.13 -1.02 -5.89
N SER A 253 -13.98 -1.53 -4.69
CA SER A 253 -13.98 -0.76 -3.44
C SER A 253 -12.60 -0.15 -3.22
N ILE A 254 -12.53 1.16 -3.03
CA ILE A 254 -11.32 1.96 -2.88
C ILE A 254 -11.34 2.61 -1.51
N LEU A 255 -10.33 2.37 -0.67
CA LEU A 255 -10.23 2.91 0.67
C LEU A 255 -8.92 3.68 0.86
N ALA A 256 -9.01 4.90 1.42
CA ALA A 256 -7.86 5.56 2.04
C ALA A 256 -7.67 4.94 3.41
N HIS A 257 -6.63 4.11 3.59
CA HIS A 257 -6.49 3.26 4.77
C HIS A 257 -6.29 4.07 6.06
N LEU A 258 -7.11 3.81 7.09
CA LEU A 258 -7.08 4.56 8.35
C LEU A 258 -5.93 4.16 9.28
N THR A 259 -5.31 3.00 9.04
CA THR A 259 -4.12 2.54 9.77
C THR A 259 -2.98 2.19 8.79
N PRO A 260 -2.53 3.18 7.97
CA PRO A 260 -1.55 2.94 6.91
C PRO A 260 -0.16 2.60 7.47
N PHE A 261 0.56 1.72 6.78
CA PHE A 261 1.98 1.46 7.04
C PHE A 261 2.88 2.52 6.41
N LYS A 262 2.43 3.12 5.31
CA LYS A 262 3.12 4.20 4.61
C LYS A 262 2.15 5.34 4.31
N ASP A 263 2.69 6.53 4.16
CA ASP A 263 1.90 7.70 3.78
C ASP A 263 1.16 7.44 2.45
N ASN A 264 -0.10 7.88 2.38
CA ASN A 264 -0.98 7.77 1.22
C ASN A 264 -1.31 6.31 0.80
N GLU A 265 -1.34 5.39 1.74
CA GLU A 265 -1.74 4.01 1.46
C GLU A 265 -3.22 3.93 1.05
N VAL A 266 -3.46 3.32 -0.11
CA VAL A 266 -4.79 3.05 -0.65
C VAL A 266 -4.96 1.55 -0.78
N MET A 267 -6.09 1.04 -0.29
CA MET A 267 -6.48 -0.35 -0.45
C MET A 267 -7.52 -0.46 -1.57
N LEU A 268 -7.29 -1.38 -2.50
CA LEU A 268 -8.25 -1.74 -3.55
C LEU A 268 -8.77 -3.15 -3.26
N MET A 269 -10.08 -3.32 -3.24
CA MET A 269 -10.73 -4.61 -3.05
C MET A 269 -11.69 -4.85 -4.20
N ALA A 270 -11.56 -6.00 -4.89
CA ALA A 270 -12.55 -6.43 -5.88
C ALA A 270 -13.80 -6.95 -5.16
N ASP A 271 -14.98 -6.55 -5.64
CA ASP A 271 -16.26 -6.97 -5.03
C ASP A 271 -16.60 -8.42 -5.39
N GLU A 272 -16.08 -8.91 -6.52
CA GLU A 272 -16.23 -10.30 -6.96
C GLU A 272 -14.86 -10.99 -7.02
N LEU A 273 -14.72 -12.04 -6.22
CA LEU A 273 -13.54 -12.92 -6.25
C LEU A 273 -13.75 -14.00 -7.32
N GLY A 274 -13.60 -13.63 -8.59
CA GLY A 274 -13.59 -14.58 -9.71
C GLY A 274 -12.27 -15.33 -9.87
N LEU A 275 -11.30 -15.08 -8.99
CA LEU A 275 -9.95 -15.62 -9.09
C LEU A 275 -9.71 -16.63 -7.96
N SER A 276 -9.99 -17.88 -8.23
CA SER A 276 -9.45 -19.01 -7.47
C SER A 276 -8.57 -19.83 -8.38
N PHE A 277 -7.44 -20.27 -7.86
CA PHE A 277 -6.71 -21.35 -8.51
C PHE A 277 -7.49 -22.66 -8.40
#